data_f1bcf5024fa77b59e4355dd5e48fbccf
#
_entry.id   f1bcf5024fa77b59e4355dd5e48fbccf
#
_cell.length_a   1.000
_cell.length_b   1.000
_cell.length_c   1.000
_cell.angle_alpha   90.00
_cell.angle_beta   90.00
_cell.angle_gamma   90.00
#
_symmetry.space_group_name_H-M   'P 1'
#
loop_
_entity.id
_entity.type
_entity.pdbx_description
1 polymer ?
#
loop_
_entity_poly.entity_id
_entity_poly.type
_entity_poly.pdbx_seq_one_letter_code
_entity_poly.pdbx_strand_id
1 'polypeptide(L)'
;LDPPRRTFSAERPRKGPREVDAAARAQKLHAWGWSLYGGVPFGVGIGLLTGHLLLGIFLGPVIVYAFVAGIAALSGKGASVFYMPSGATTPKKKDYSRAKSLTVRGEYEEAIRAYEAEILDAPHLAEPYLCIARLYRDHLKELDTAVHWFRRARREAVLSQGESIRAYREVAEIFLHIRKEPTRAAPELARLAQEYPHTPDGQWAARELAEVKETMVRGLRDPSPDL
;
A
#
# COMPACT_ATOMS: atom_id res chain seq x y z
N LEU A 1 -5.52 6.38 47.39
CA LEU A 1 -4.13 6.75 47.05
C LEU A 1 -3.76 6.07 45.75
N ASP A 2 -4.06 6.70 44.59
CA ASP A 2 -3.70 6.22 43.29
C ASP A 2 -2.24 6.57 42.97
N PRO A 3 -1.46 5.62 42.39
CA PRO A 3 -0.09 5.91 41.97
C PRO A 3 -0.08 6.77 40.71
N PRO A 4 0.91 7.65 40.49
CA PRO A 4 0.96 8.56 39.35
C PRO A 4 1.24 7.80 38.06
N ARG A 5 0.39 8.01 37.06
CA ARG A 5 0.59 7.51 35.67
C ARG A 5 1.83 8.16 35.07
N ARG A 6 2.87 7.39 34.85
CA ARG A 6 4.05 7.80 34.08
C ARG A 6 3.66 7.91 32.61
N THR A 7 3.55 9.13 32.12
CA THR A 7 3.49 9.44 30.69
C THR A 7 4.87 9.24 30.07
N PHE A 8 5.09 8.12 29.39
CA PHE A 8 6.27 7.90 28.57
C PHE A 8 6.02 8.52 27.19
N SER A 9 6.24 9.83 27.07
CA SER A 9 6.45 10.48 25.76
C SER A 9 7.95 10.41 25.47
N ALA A 10 8.37 9.31 24.86
CA ALA A 10 9.69 9.25 24.23
C ALA A 10 9.64 9.95 22.87
N GLU A 11 9.63 11.26 22.90
CA GLU A 11 9.90 12.09 21.72
C GLU A 11 11.38 11.90 21.36
N ARG A 12 11.67 11.13 20.29
CA ARG A 12 13.03 11.06 19.75
C ARG A 12 13.42 12.46 19.27
N PRO A 13 14.52 13.05 19.79
CA PRO A 13 14.95 14.37 19.36
C PRO A 13 15.20 14.34 17.83
N ARG A 14 14.55 15.23 17.10
CA ARG A 14 14.83 15.48 15.67
C ARG A 14 16.25 16.01 15.59
N LYS A 15 17.15 15.26 14.94
CA LYS A 15 18.51 15.70 14.67
C LYS A 15 18.45 17.00 13.88
N GLY A 16 19.06 18.03 14.43
CA GLY A 16 19.07 19.37 13.81
C GLY A 16 19.92 19.37 12.53
N PRO A 17 19.72 20.35 11.64
CA PRO A 17 20.47 20.45 10.38
C PRO A 17 21.98 20.42 10.55
N ARG A 18 22.51 20.95 11.65
CA ARG A 18 23.95 20.95 11.97
C ARG A 18 24.52 19.57 12.27
N GLU A 19 23.74 18.64 12.82
CA GLU A 19 24.18 17.26 13.09
C GLU A 19 24.22 16.42 11.82
N VAL A 20 23.31 16.67 10.87
CA VAL A 20 23.31 16.01 9.57
C VAL A 20 24.53 16.42 8.76
N ASP A 21 24.91 17.71 8.80
CA ASP A 21 26.10 18.23 8.11
C ASP A 21 27.40 17.75 8.77
N ALA A 22 27.42 17.53 10.08
CA ALA A 22 28.57 16.98 10.78
C ALA A 22 28.78 15.48 10.44
N ALA A 23 27.71 14.70 10.36
CA ALA A 23 27.78 13.30 9.96
C ALA A 23 28.23 13.13 8.50
N ALA A 24 27.76 13.98 7.60
CA ALA A 24 28.18 13.96 6.20
C ALA A 24 29.66 14.36 6.02
N ARG A 25 30.16 15.28 6.83
CA ARG A 25 31.59 15.65 6.84
C ARG A 25 32.48 14.55 7.40
N ALA A 26 32.06 13.90 8.49
CA ALA A 26 32.77 12.75 9.07
C ALA A 26 32.86 11.58 8.07
N GLN A 27 31.81 11.30 7.33
CA GLN A 27 31.80 10.26 6.31
C GLN A 27 32.73 10.54 5.13
N LYS A 28 32.88 11.81 4.72
CA LYS A 28 33.83 12.23 3.69
C LYS A 28 35.28 12.09 4.17
N LEU A 29 35.58 12.39 5.43
CA LEU A 29 36.90 12.25 6.02
C LEU A 29 37.34 10.78 6.12
N HIS A 30 36.43 9.87 6.45
CA HIS A 30 36.71 8.44 6.46
C HIS A 30 37.02 7.88 5.06
N ALA A 31 36.23 8.30 4.04
CA ALA A 31 36.49 7.89 2.67
C ALA A 31 37.88 8.36 2.15
N TRP A 32 38.31 9.53 2.59
CA TRP A 32 39.66 10.06 2.26
C TRP A 32 40.81 9.25 2.92
N GLY A 33 40.58 8.85 4.17
CA GLY A 33 41.58 7.99 4.88
C GLY A 33 41.79 6.64 4.21
N TRP A 34 40.74 5.94 3.80
CA TRP A 34 40.82 4.66 3.12
C TRP A 34 41.45 4.73 1.73
N SER A 35 41.29 5.85 1.00
CA SER A 35 41.92 6.06 -0.31
C SER A 35 43.46 6.19 -0.21
N LEU A 36 43.97 6.75 0.89
CA LEU A 36 45.41 6.86 1.13
C LEU A 36 46.00 5.49 1.51
N TYR A 37 45.35 4.72 2.37
CA TYR A 37 45.86 3.40 2.80
C TYR A 37 45.86 2.35 1.68
N GLY A 38 44.87 2.37 0.79
CA GLY A 38 44.78 1.44 -0.34
C GLY A 38 45.45 1.96 -1.62
N GLY A 39 45.38 3.28 -1.85
CA GLY A 39 45.84 3.90 -3.10
C GLY A 39 47.36 4.01 -3.22
N VAL A 40 48.06 4.24 -2.11
CA VAL A 40 49.55 4.35 -2.12
C VAL A 40 50.22 3.02 -2.49
N PRO A 41 49.94 1.86 -1.87
CA PRO A 41 50.54 0.59 -2.26
C PRO A 41 50.16 0.17 -3.69
N PHE A 42 48.93 0.45 -4.11
CA PHE A 42 48.50 0.18 -5.48
C PHE A 42 49.25 1.06 -6.51
N GLY A 43 49.40 2.34 -6.20
CA GLY A 43 50.20 3.26 -7.02
C GLY A 43 51.67 2.93 -7.10
N VAL A 44 52.29 2.46 -5.99
CA VAL A 44 53.66 1.97 -5.97
C VAL A 44 53.82 0.74 -6.86
N GLY A 45 52.88 -0.21 -6.81
CA GLY A 45 52.89 -1.38 -7.68
C GLY A 45 52.85 -1.04 -9.16
N ILE A 46 51.97 -0.14 -9.58
CA ILE A 46 51.90 0.33 -10.97
C ILE A 46 53.14 1.14 -11.34
N GLY A 47 53.66 1.99 -10.46
CA GLY A 47 54.85 2.79 -10.68
C GLY A 47 56.10 1.95 -10.89
N LEU A 48 56.26 0.83 -10.17
CA LEU A 48 57.32 -0.15 -10.36
C LEU A 48 57.20 -0.88 -11.71
N LEU A 49 56.00 -1.24 -12.12
CA LEU A 49 55.75 -1.93 -13.40
C LEU A 49 56.01 -1.02 -14.62
N THR A 50 55.73 0.30 -14.49
CA THR A 50 55.82 1.28 -15.59
C THR A 50 57.14 2.07 -15.58
N GLY A 51 58.00 1.88 -14.58
CA GLY A 51 59.25 2.64 -14.42
C GLY A 51 59.07 4.08 -13.95
N HIS A 52 57.88 4.50 -13.59
CA HIS A 52 57.55 5.87 -13.18
C HIS A 52 56.98 5.92 -11.74
N LEU A 53 57.86 5.64 -10.79
CA LEU A 53 57.48 5.41 -9.37
C LEU A 53 56.79 6.64 -8.74
N LEU A 54 57.30 7.85 -9.03
CA LEU A 54 56.67 9.10 -8.52
C LEU A 54 55.28 9.35 -9.08
N LEU A 55 55.10 9.06 -10.37
CA LEU A 55 53.78 9.21 -11.01
C LEU A 55 52.74 8.24 -10.44
N GLY A 56 53.13 7.00 -10.15
CA GLY A 56 52.28 5.99 -9.55
C GLY A 56 51.83 6.35 -8.14
N ILE A 57 52.72 6.90 -7.31
CA ILE A 57 52.40 7.33 -5.94
C ILE A 57 51.33 8.43 -5.90
N PHE A 58 51.39 9.37 -6.84
CA PHE A 58 50.37 10.46 -6.89
C PHE A 58 49.10 10.04 -7.59
N LEU A 59 49.17 9.23 -8.64
CA LEU A 59 47.98 8.83 -9.42
C LEU A 59 47.18 7.71 -8.76
N GLY A 60 47.81 6.81 -8.01
CA GLY A 60 47.21 5.68 -7.34
C GLY A 60 46.04 6.05 -6.40
N PRO A 61 46.27 6.97 -5.46
CA PRO A 61 45.17 7.44 -4.58
C PRO A 61 44.02 8.10 -5.32
N VAL A 62 44.28 8.82 -6.40
CA VAL A 62 43.25 9.49 -7.22
C VAL A 62 42.38 8.45 -7.95
N ILE A 63 43.02 7.42 -8.53
CA ILE A 63 42.29 6.34 -9.23
C ILE A 63 41.44 5.54 -8.22
N VAL A 64 41.99 5.17 -7.07
CA VAL A 64 41.23 4.45 -6.04
C VAL A 64 40.09 5.29 -5.51
N TYR A 65 40.30 6.59 -5.28
CA TYR A 65 39.24 7.50 -4.86
C TYR A 65 38.12 7.61 -5.91
N ALA A 66 38.47 7.81 -7.19
CA ALA A 66 37.51 7.89 -8.28
C ALA A 66 36.72 6.58 -8.44
N PHE A 67 37.39 5.43 -8.26
CA PHE A 67 36.75 4.12 -8.33
C PHE A 67 35.77 3.89 -7.17
N VAL A 68 36.19 4.17 -5.93
CA VAL A 68 35.32 4.07 -4.74
C VAL A 68 34.17 5.06 -4.80
N ALA A 69 34.42 6.32 -5.23
CA ALA A 69 33.37 7.32 -5.39
C ALA A 69 32.39 6.94 -6.52
N GLY A 70 32.91 6.37 -7.62
CA GLY A 70 32.10 5.84 -8.71
C GLY A 70 31.20 4.68 -8.29
N ILE A 71 31.74 3.70 -7.56
CA ILE A 71 30.95 2.60 -6.99
C ILE A 71 29.93 3.13 -6.00
N ALA A 72 30.28 4.07 -5.11
CA ALA A 72 29.35 4.66 -4.16
C ALA A 72 28.24 5.43 -4.87
N ALA A 73 28.55 6.15 -5.94
CA ALA A 73 27.55 6.88 -6.75
C ALA A 73 26.65 5.91 -7.52
N LEU A 74 27.18 4.83 -8.08
CA LEU A 74 26.39 3.78 -8.75
C LEU A 74 25.57 2.97 -7.73
N SER A 75 26.15 2.58 -6.60
CA SER A 75 25.46 1.81 -5.56
C SER A 75 24.38 2.64 -4.89
N GLY A 76 24.63 3.94 -4.64
CA GLY A 76 23.62 4.86 -4.10
C GLY A 76 22.42 5.06 -5.02
N LYS A 77 22.67 5.17 -6.33
CA LYS A 77 21.59 5.29 -7.35
C LYS A 77 20.97 3.92 -7.71
N GLY A 78 21.76 2.87 -7.78
CA GLY A 78 21.30 1.53 -8.11
C GLY A 78 20.55 0.86 -6.96
N ALA A 79 21.03 0.97 -5.73
CA ALA A 79 20.36 0.42 -4.56
C ALA A 79 19.03 1.13 -4.27
N SER A 80 18.93 2.44 -4.52
CA SER A 80 17.67 3.17 -4.39
C SER A 80 16.62 2.74 -5.44
N VAL A 81 17.07 2.28 -6.61
CA VAL A 81 16.16 1.77 -7.67
C VAL A 81 15.70 0.34 -7.35
N PHE A 82 16.54 -0.49 -6.71
CA PHE A 82 16.20 -1.88 -6.41
C PHE A 82 15.58 -2.11 -5.01
N TYR A 83 15.93 -1.29 -4.00
CA TYR A 83 15.48 -1.45 -2.62
C TYR A 83 14.53 -0.37 -2.11
N MET A 84 14.48 0.78 -2.77
CA MET A 84 13.44 1.77 -2.59
C MET A 84 12.86 2.06 -3.96
N PRO A 85 11.67 1.55 -4.30
CA PRO A 85 10.90 2.14 -5.37
C PRO A 85 10.77 3.60 -5.00
N SER A 86 11.44 4.44 -5.78
CA SER A 86 11.61 5.89 -5.63
C SER A 86 10.73 6.45 -4.51
N GLY A 87 11.35 6.89 -3.41
CA GLY A 87 10.65 7.52 -2.29
C GLY A 87 9.97 8.86 -2.65
N ALA A 88 9.78 9.11 -3.94
CA ALA A 88 8.89 10.09 -4.50
C ALA A 88 7.52 9.42 -4.60
N THR A 89 6.68 9.68 -3.60
CA THR A 89 5.24 9.71 -3.78
C THR A 89 4.51 8.38 -3.98
N THR A 90 4.67 7.42 -3.09
CA THR A 90 3.45 6.80 -2.64
C THR A 90 2.79 7.83 -1.72
N PRO A 91 1.63 8.40 -2.08
CA PRO A 91 0.93 9.28 -1.16
C PRO A 91 0.84 8.55 0.16
N LYS A 92 1.32 9.19 1.26
CA LYS A 92 1.30 8.56 2.58
C LYS A 92 -0.15 8.14 2.82
N LYS A 93 -0.41 6.83 2.77
CA LYS A 93 -1.76 6.30 2.95
C LYS A 93 -2.28 6.86 4.26
N LYS A 94 -3.43 7.56 4.21
CA LYS A 94 -4.00 8.21 5.39
C LYS A 94 -4.18 7.14 6.46
N ASP A 95 -3.69 7.39 7.66
CA ASP A 95 -3.75 6.44 8.75
C ASP A 95 -5.05 6.66 9.52
N TYR A 96 -5.93 5.68 9.49
CA TYR A 96 -7.21 5.66 10.21
C TYR A 96 -7.07 4.98 11.57
N SER A 97 -5.95 5.19 12.26
CA SER A 97 -5.59 4.50 13.51
C SER A 97 -6.66 4.59 14.58
N ARG A 98 -7.32 5.75 14.73
CA ARG A 98 -8.43 5.94 15.68
C ARG A 98 -9.62 5.02 15.35
N ALA A 99 -10.13 5.07 14.12
CA ALA A 99 -11.26 4.26 13.71
C ALA A 99 -10.94 2.76 13.76
N LYS A 100 -9.73 2.36 13.33
CA LYS A 100 -9.25 0.99 13.44
C LYS A 100 -9.15 0.51 14.89
N SER A 101 -8.65 1.34 15.79
CA SER A 101 -8.57 1.03 17.22
C SER A 101 -9.96 0.81 17.83
N LEU A 102 -10.95 1.64 17.48
CA LEU A 102 -12.35 1.46 17.90
C LEU A 102 -12.93 0.15 17.37
N THR A 103 -12.67 -0.19 16.11
CA THR A 103 -13.07 -1.46 15.52
C THR A 103 -12.52 -2.67 16.29
N VAL A 104 -11.22 -2.63 16.64
CA VAL A 104 -10.57 -3.73 17.38
C VAL A 104 -11.15 -3.88 18.81
N ARG A 105 -11.60 -2.77 19.41
CA ARG A 105 -12.26 -2.79 20.73
C ARG A 105 -13.72 -3.24 20.69
N GLY A 106 -14.29 -3.40 19.49
CA GLY A 106 -15.69 -3.75 19.31
C GLY A 106 -16.65 -2.56 19.42
N GLU A 107 -16.12 -1.32 19.46
CA GLU A 107 -16.89 -0.09 19.48
C GLU A 107 -17.27 0.33 18.05
N TYR A 108 -18.14 -0.48 17.41
CA TYR A 108 -18.40 -0.40 15.96
C TYR A 108 -19.10 0.90 15.56
N GLU A 109 -20.04 1.38 16.36
CA GLU A 109 -20.77 2.63 16.07
C GLU A 109 -19.85 3.85 16.16
N GLU A 110 -18.94 3.87 17.16
CA GLU A 110 -17.93 4.91 17.29
C GLU A 110 -16.92 4.85 16.14
N ALA A 111 -16.55 3.63 15.71
CA ALA A 111 -15.67 3.45 14.55
C ALA A 111 -16.31 3.98 13.26
N ILE A 112 -17.60 3.73 13.05
CA ILE A 112 -18.37 4.24 11.91
C ILE A 112 -18.38 5.76 11.94
N ARG A 113 -18.72 6.39 13.08
CA ARG A 113 -18.69 7.86 13.23
C ARG A 113 -17.31 8.44 12.93
N ALA A 114 -16.24 7.75 13.37
CA ALA A 114 -14.87 8.18 13.07
C ALA A 114 -14.55 8.08 11.57
N TYR A 115 -14.99 7.03 10.87
CA TYR A 115 -14.82 6.92 9.43
C TYR A 115 -15.69 7.93 8.65
N GLU A 116 -16.90 8.21 9.11
CA GLU A 116 -17.77 9.25 8.50
C GLU A 116 -17.13 10.63 8.60
N ALA A 117 -16.50 10.96 9.73
CA ALA A 117 -15.74 12.21 9.86
C ALA A 117 -14.58 12.28 8.85
N GLU A 118 -13.91 11.16 8.58
CA GLU A 118 -12.86 11.08 7.55
C GLU A 118 -13.41 11.28 6.13
N ILE A 119 -14.62 10.80 5.86
CA ILE A 119 -15.30 11.02 4.57
C ILE A 119 -15.64 12.49 4.37
N LEU A 120 -16.07 13.19 5.42
CA LEU A 120 -16.35 14.63 5.34
C LEU A 120 -15.08 15.43 5.03
N ASP A 121 -13.95 15.04 5.60
CA ASP A 121 -12.65 15.69 5.36
C ASP A 121 -12.08 15.36 3.96
N ALA A 122 -12.24 14.11 3.51
CA ALA A 122 -11.67 13.65 2.25
C ALA A 122 -12.61 12.66 1.53
N PRO A 123 -13.67 13.13 0.88
CA PRO A 123 -14.72 12.29 0.29
C PRO A 123 -14.25 11.44 -0.88
N HIS A 124 -13.10 11.76 -1.49
CA HIS A 124 -12.53 11.00 -2.59
C HIS A 124 -11.79 9.72 -2.15
N LEU A 125 -11.52 9.54 -0.86
CA LEU A 125 -10.81 8.37 -0.35
C LEU A 125 -11.75 7.18 -0.19
N ALA A 126 -11.42 6.05 -0.82
CA ALA A 126 -12.25 4.85 -0.84
C ALA A 126 -12.27 4.08 0.49
N GLU A 127 -11.14 4.02 1.21
CA GLU A 127 -10.96 3.16 2.37
C GLU A 127 -11.99 3.38 3.49
N PRO A 128 -12.36 4.62 3.89
CA PRO A 128 -13.39 4.83 4.91
C PRO A 128 -14.74 4.23 4.55
N TYR A 129 -15.22 4.42 3.31
CA TYR A 129 -16.47 3.85 2.84
C TYR A 129 -16.47 2.31 2.89
N LEU A 130 -15.37 1.71 2.40
CA LEU A 130 -15.23 0.26 2.39
C LEU A 130 -15.13 -0.32 3.81
N CYS A 131 -14.50 0.39 4.74
CA CYS A 131 -14.44 -0.01 6.13
C CYS A 131 -15.82 0.03 6.79
N ILE A 132 -16.60 1.10 6.59
CA ILE A 132 -17.97 1.21 7.09
C ILE A 132 -18.83 0.07 6.53
N ALA A 133 -18.77 -0.18 5.21
CA ALA A 133 -19.52 -1.26 4.58
C ALA A 133 -19.23 -2.62 5.21
N ARG A 134 -17.94 -2.93 5.49
CA ARG A 134 -17.55 -4.17 6.17
C ARG A 134 -18.02 -4.23 7.61
N LEU A 135 -17.98 -3.12 8.36
CA LEU A 135 -18.49 -3.08 9.74
C LEU A 135 -19.97 -3.46 9.79
N TYR A 136 -20.79 -2.88 8.89
CA TYR A 136 -22.20 -3.25 8.78
C TYR A 136 -22.40 -4.70 8.38
N ARG A 137 -21.62 -5.22 7.41
CA ARG A 137 -21.73 -6.61 6.98
C ARG A 137 -21.30 -7.60 8.06
N ASP A 138 -20.09 -7.40 8.64
CA ASP A 138 -19.42 -8.44 9.44
C ASP A 138 -19.82 -8.39 10.89
N HIS A 139 -20.07 -7.22 11.45
CA HIS A 139 -20.30 -7.01 12.87
C HIS A 139 -21.76 -6.69 13.21
N LEU A 140 -22.32 -5.67 12.54
CA LEU A 140 -23.70 -5.26 12.81
C LEU A 140 -24.75 -6.14 12.10
N LYS A 141 -24.33 -6.92 11.08
CA LYS A 141 -25.20 -7.81 10.27
C LYS A 141 -26.30 -7.06 9.50
N GLU A 142 -26.14 -5.77 9.30
CA GLU A 142 -27.03 -4.92 8.52
C GLU A 142 -26.66 -4.96 7.04
N LEU A 143 -27.08 -6.00 6.34
CA LEU A 143 -26.65 -6.28 4.97
C LEU A 143 -27.10 -5.23 3.97
N ASP A 144 -28.30 -4.64 4.12
CA ASP A 144 -28.81 -3.60 3.22
C ASP A 144 -27.98 -2.31 3.37
N THR A 145 -27.64 -1.95 4.60
CA THR A 145 -26.77 -0.82 4.91
C THR A 145 -25.36 -1.06 4.37
N ALA A 146 -24.83 -2.28 4.50
CA ALA A 146 -23.53 -2.63 3.92
C ALA A 146 -23.52 -2.49 2.39
N VAL A 147 -24.54 -3.00 1.70
CA VAL A 147 -24.71 -2.86 0.24
C VAL A 147 -24.80 -1.39 -0.15
N HIS A 148 -25.53 -0.58 0.61
CA HIS A 148 -25.62 0.87 0.39
C HIS A 148 -24.24 1.53 0.43
N TRP A 149 -23.41 1.22 1.44
CA TRP A 149 -22.06 1.78 1.61
C TRP A 149 -21.09 1.31 0.54
N PHE A 150 -21.12 0.04 0.11
CA PHE A 150 -20.30 -0.44 -1.02
C PHE A 150 -20.66 0.29 -2.33
N ARG A 151 -21.97 0.49 -2.60
CA ARG A 151 -22.43 1.24 -3.76
C ARG A 151 -22.08 2.72 -3.67
N ARG A 152 -22.15 3.30 -2.48
CA ARG A 152 -21.76 4.69 -2.22
C ARG A 152 -20.28 4.89 -2.48
N ALA A 153 -19.42 3.99 -2.00
CA ALA A 153 -17.99 4.01 -2.30
C ALA A 153 -17.71 4.11 -3.80
N ARG A 154 -18.41 3.29 -4.62
CA ARG A 154 -18.23 3.29 -6.08
C ARG A 154 -18.74 4.55 -6.78
N ARG A 155 -19.66 5.28 -6.19
CA ARG A 155 -20.20 6.53 -6.76
C ARG A 155 -19.42 7.77 -6.36
N GLU A 156 -18.93 7.82 -5.15
CA GLU A 156 -18.42 9.04 -4.52
C GLU A 156 -16.90 9.05 -4.37
N ALA A 157 -16.28 7.87 -4.20
CA ALA A 157 -14.84 7.77 -3.98
C ALA A 157 -14.06 7.40 -5.26
N VAL A 158 -12.77 7.70 -5.26
CA VAL A 158 -11.84 7.26 -6.30
C VAL A 158 -11.28 5.90 -5.89
N LEU A 159 -11.81 4.83 -6.51
CA LEU A 159 -11.36 3.47 -6.25
C LEU A 159 -10.25 3.06 -7.24
N SER A 160 -9.27 2.34 -6.74
CA SER A 160 -8.39 1.55 -7.60
C SER A 160 -9.18 0.41 -8.24
N GLN A 161 -8.66 -0.15 -9.33
CA GLN A 161 -9.28 -1.30 -10.00
C GLN A 161 -9.59 -2.45 -9.03
N GLY A 162 -8.64 -2.80 -8.14
CA GLY A 162 -8.83 -3.86 -7.17
C GLY A 162 -9.89 -3.57 -6.11
N GLU A 163 -10.04 -2.31 -5.68
CA GLU A 163 -11.08 -1.89 -4.74
C GLU A 163 -12.46 -1.92 -5.41
N SER A 164 -12.55 -1.48 -6.66
CA SER A 164 -13.78 -1.52 -7.43
C SER A 164 -14.28 -2.96 -7.65
N ILE A 165 -13.41 -3.84 -8.13
CA ILE A 165 -13.70 -5.28 -8.29
C ILE A 165 -14.20 -5.88 -6.98
N ARG A 166 -13.48 -5.62 -5.88
CA ARG A 166 -13.85 -6.13 -4.56
C ARG A 166 -15.20 -5.61 -4.11
N ALA A 167 -15.50 -4.32 -4.31
CA ALA A 167 -16.78 -3.75 -3.93
C ALA A 167 -17.96 -4.36 -4.70
N TYR A 168 -17.80 -4.65 -6.00
CA TYR A 168 -18.81 -5.39 -6.78
C TYR A 168 -19.00 -6.80 -6.26
N ARG A 169 -17.89 -7.50 -6.03
CA ARG A 169 -17.90 -8.89 -5.58
C ARG A 169 -18.56 -9.04 -4.21
N GLU A 170 -18.22 -8.17 -3.25
CA GLU A 170 -18.81 -8.17 -1.90
C GLU A 170 -20.35 -8.00 -1.95
N VAL A 171 -20.86 -7.11 -2.79
CA VAL A 171 -22.31 -6.93 -2.97
C VAL A 171 -22.95 -8.15 -3.61
N ALA A 172 -22.31 -8.72 -4.64
CA ALA A 172 -22.82 -9.94 -5.29
C ALA A 172 -22.86 -11.12 -4.32
N GLU A 173 -21.80 -11.33 -3.53
CA GLU A 173 -21.72 -12.39 -2.52
C GLU A 173 -22.78 -12.24 -1.41
N ILE A 174 -23.08 -11.01 -0.98
CA ILE A 174 -24.17 -10.76 -0.03
C ILE A 174 -25.49 -11.29 -0.57
N PHE A 175 -25.82 -10.99 -1.83
CA PHE A 175 -27.08 -11.40 -2.42
C PHE A 175 -27.10 -12.91 -2.76
N LEU A 176 -26.00 -13.46 -3.29
CA LEU A 176 -25.94 -14.88 -3.68
C LEU A 176 -25.93 -15.81 -2.47
N HIS A 177 -25.03 -15.55 -1.52
CA HIS A 177 -24.71 -16.55 -0.51
C HIS A 177 -25.38 -16.27 0.84
N ILE A 178 -25.52 -14.99 1.23
CA ILE A 178 -26.06 -14.66 2.54
C ILE A 178 -27.57 -14.50 2.49
N ARG A 179 -28.08 -13.70 1.53
CA ARG A 179 -29.52 -13.47 1.36
C ARG A 179 -30.23 -14.53 0.54
N LYS A 180 -29.49 -15.24 -0.31
CA LYS A 180 -30.04 -16.20 -1.29
C LYS A 180 -31.07 -15.57 -2.23
N GLU A 181 -30.78 -14.34 -2.66
CA GLU A 181 -31.56 -13.53 -3.59
C GLU A 181 -30.81 -13.34 -4.91
N PRO A 182 -30.61 -14.37 -5.75
CA PRO A 182 -29.75 -14.31 -6.93
C PRO A 182 -30.20 -13.27 -7.95
N THR A 183 -31.50 -13.00 -8.04
CA THR A 183 -32.04 -11.95 -8.91
C THR A 183 -31.50 -10.57 -8.60
N ARG A 184 -31.24 -10.26 -7.32
CA ARG A 184 -30.65 -9.00 -6.88
C ARG A 184 -29.14 -8.94 -7.07
N ALA A 185 -28.47 -10.08 -7.20
CA ALA A 185 -27.05 -10.17 -7.52
C ALA A 185 -26.79 -9.90 -9.01
N ALA A 186 -27.72 -10.26 -9.89
CA ALA A 186 -27.54 -10.22 -11.34
C ALA A 186 -27.01 -8.86 -11.88
N PRO A 187 -27.52 -7.68 -11.48
CA PRO A 187 -27.00 -6.41 -11.98
C PRO A 187 -25.55 -6.12 -11.52
N GLU A 188 -25.15 -6.56 -10.35
CA GLU A 188 -23.76 -6.39 -9.84
C GLU A 188 -22.81 -7.31 -10.60
N LEU A 189 -23.21 -8.57 -10.80
CA LEU A 189 -22.46 -9.55 -11.60
C LEU A 189 -22.28 -9.08 -13.04
N ALA A 190 -23.35 -8.57 -13.66
CA ALA A 190 -23.30 -8.06 -15.02
C ALA A 190 -22.31 -6.91 -15.17
N ARG A 191 -22.32 -5.96 -14.25
CA ARG A 191 -21.37 -4.84 -14.25
C ARG A 191 -19.94 -5.29 -14.04
N LEU A 192 -19.70 -6.18 -13.08
CA LEU A 192 -18.35 -6.72 -12.80
C LEU A 192 -17.80 -7.46 -14.03
N ALA A 193 -18.62 -8.30 -14.67
CA ALA A 193 -18.22 -9.03 -15.88
C ALA A 193 -17.95 -8.09 -17.08
N GLN A 194 -18.73 -7.02 -17.21
CA GLN A 194 -18.62 -6.06 -18.30
C GLN A 194 -17.42 -5.11 -18.14
N GLU A 195 -17.21 -4.60 -16.92
CA GLU A 195 -16.13 -3.63 -16.64
C GLU A 195 -14.75 -4.30 -16.57
N TYR A 196 -14.70 -5.56 -16.12
CA TYR A 196 -13.43 -6.27 -15.86
C TYR A 196 -13.37 -7.68 -16.50
N PRO A 197 -13.65 -7.85 -17.79
CA PRO A 197 -13.83 -9.16 -18.45
C PRO A 197 -12.57 -10.04 -18.42
N HIS A 198 -11.38 -9.43 -18.37
CA HIS A 198 -10.11 -10.14 -18.41
C HIS A 198 -9.57 -10.50 -17.01
N THR A 199 -10.28 -10.14 -15.95
CA THR A 199 -9.88 -10.48 -14.58
C THR A 199 -10.52 -11.80 -14.14
N PRO A 200 -9.90 -12.54 -13.20
CA PRO A 200 -10.50 -13.74 -12.62
C PRO A 200 -11.88 -13.48 -12.01
N ASP A 201 -12.05 -12.33 -11.35
CA ASP A 201 -13.33 -11.93 -10.74
C ASP A 201 -14.40 -11.60 -11.79
N GLY A 202 -14.04 -10.97 -12.90
CA GLY A 202 -14.96 -10.72 -14.01
C GLY A 202 -15.42 -12.00 -14.70
N GLN A 203 -14.51 -12.96 -14.88
CA GLN A 203 -14.84 -14.28 -15.42
C GLN A 203 -15.70 -15.10 -14.45
N TRP A 204 -15.43 -15.01 -13.13
CA TRP A 204 -16.29 -15.57 -12.11
C TRP A 204 -17.69 -14.96 -12.20
N ALA A 205 -17.80 -13.63 -12.24
CA ALA A 205 -19.08 -12.94 -12.32
C ALA A 205 -19.88 -13.32 -13.58
N ALA A 206 -19.22 -13.53 -14.71
CA ALA A 206 -19.88 -13.98 -15.94
C ALA A 206 -20.47 -15.39 -15.79
N ARG A 207 -19.76 -16.31 -15.13
CA ARG A 207 -20.27 -17.67 -14.86
C ARG A 207 -21.46 -17.65 -13.90
N GLU A 208 -21.35 -16.95 -12.77
CA GLU A 208 -22.43 -16.81 -11.81
C GLU A 208 -23.67 -16.17 -12.44
N LEU A 209 -23.48 -15.14 -13.28
CA LEU A 209 -24.58 -14.49 -13.99
C LEU A 209 -25.30 -15.45 -14.94
N ALA A 210 -24.56 -16.33 -15.63
CA ALA A 210 -25.15 -17.34 -16.51
C ALA A 210 -26.01 -18.33 -15.71
N GLU A 211 -25.50 -18.79 -14.56
CA GLU A 211 -26.22 -19.71 -13.66
C GLU A 211 -27.49 -19.08 -13.09
N VAL A 212 -27.40 -17.81 -12.64
CA VAL A 212 -28.55 -17.04 -12.16
C VAL A 212 -29.61 -16.92 -13.25
N LYS A 213 -29.22 -16.60 -14.49
CA LYS A 213 -30.15 -16.49 -15.63
C LYS A 213 -30.81 -17.83 -15.93
N GLU A 214 -30.06 -18.94 -15.94
CA GLU A 214 -30.60 -20.27 -16.18
C GLU A 214 -31.65 -20.65 -15.12
N THR A 215 -31.34 -20.38 -13.83
CA THR A 215 -32.25 -20.64 -12.71
C THR A 215 -33.54 -19.82 -12.84
N MET A 216 -33.43 -18.55 -13.24
CA MET A 216 -34.58 -17.70 -13.47
C MET A 216 -35.47 -18.20 -14.63
N VAL A 217 -34.84 -18.63 -15.74
CA VAL A 217 -35.59 -19.19 -16.90
C VAL A 217 -36.27 -20.52 -16.54
N ARG A 218 -35.59 -21.38 -15.77
CA ARG A 218 -36.15 -22.65 -15.30
C ARG A 218 -37.34 -22.43 -14.37
N GLY A 219 -37.25 -21.48 -13.42
CA GLY A 219 -38.34 -21.11 -12.54
C GLY A 219 -39.57 -20.50 -13.25
N LEU A 220 -39.37 -19.87 -14.42
CA LEU A 220 -40.45 -19.35 -15.26
C LEU A 220 -41.11 -20.46 -16.10
N ARG A 221 -40.36 -21.54 -16.44
CA ARG A 221 -40.84 -22.65 -17.26
C ARG A 221 -41.63 -23.70 -16.46
N ASP A 222 -41.23 -23.91 -15.20
CA ASP A 222 -41.88 -24.80 -14.25
C ASP A 222 -42.30 -24.00 -13.01
N PRO A 223 -43.44 -23.28 -13.06
CA PRO A 223 -44.02 -22.69 -11.86
C PRO A 223 -44.47 -23.85 -10.97
N SER A 224 -43.82 -24.00 -9.79
CA SER A 224 -44.21 -25.02 -8.79
C SER A 224 -45.70 -24.92 -8.50
N PRO A 225 -46.43 -26.05 -8.50
CA PRO A 225 -47.87 -26.05 -8.28
C PRO A 225 -48.29 -25.85 -6.79
N ASP A 226 -47.37 -25.38 -5.93
CA ASP A 226 -47.62 -25.20 -4.50
C ASP A 226 -47.89 -23.72 -4.18
N LEU A 227 -49.11 -23.29 -4.43
CA LEU A 227 -49.80 -22.17 -3.80
C LEU A 227 -51.26 -22.58 -3.51
#